data_dabb59baa86c1de9337789adb9c74158
#
_entry.id   dabb59baa86c1de9337789adb9c74158
#
_cell.length_a   1.000
_cell.length_b   1.000
_cell.length_c   1.000
_cell.angle_alpha   90.00
_cell.angle_beta   90.00
_cell.angle_gamma   90.00
#
_symmetry.space_group_name_H-M   'P 1'
#
loop_
_entity.id
_entity.type
_entity.pdbx_description
1 polymer ?
#
loop_
_entity_poly.entity_id
_entity_poly.type
_entity_poly.pdbx_seq_one_letter_code
_entity_poly.pdbx_strand_id
1 'polypeptide(L)'
;MLNAYPDSLGGNLGDIVTLLKTEALQDVFSSFYILPSLYHSDLDRGFSVIDYDLNEQLANREDLDRLKNMGIDLKLDFILNHASAQSPQFRDLVEKGEASAYRDFFIDWNHFWEGHGTMTEEGYIQPDESCLKQMFFRKPGLPILMVEFPDGKKVPYWNTFYQEVHGRQYLGQMDVNIQSPKVWEFYRETLEKIASYGAAIVRLDAFAYAPKTPGKKNFLNDPETWELLQKIHALAEPLGLTLLPEIHAAYDEKIYETLAEKGYATYDFFLPGLVIDAIENRRGTYLAAWAEEIVAKKISTVNMLGCHDGIPLLDLKGLLPEEEIQSLIDRIVSRGGMVKNLHGQKNLYYQVNATYYSALGESDEKMLLARAIQMFMPGKPQVWYLDLFAGKNDHEAVRRAGESGHKEINRTNLSTDQIAEDLKKDVVQKQLALIRMRNTHKAFSEGAEVAISGGESSLQIRWEYNSAFATLNVNFESGTYTIVESR
;
A
#
# COMPACT_ATOMS: atom_id res chain seq x y z
N MET A 1 -9.78 3.99 9.61
CA MET A 1 -9.85 2.83 8.68
C MET A 1 -9.00 1.70 9.25
N LEU A 2 -9.57 0.51 9.44
CA LEU A 2 -8.78 -0.71 9.72
C LEU A 2 -8.06 -1.14 8.43
N ASN A 3 -6.84 -1.69 8.54
CA ASN A 3 -6.12 -2.29 7.43
C ASN A 3 -5.65 -3.70 7.84
N ALA A 4 -6.10 -4.73 7.11
CA ALA A 4 -5.80 -6.13 7.42
C ALA A 4 -6.03 -7.04 6.20
N TYR A 5 -5.38 -8.20 6.20
CA TYR A 5 -5.78 -9.31 5.35
C TYR A 5 -7.04 -9.99 5.90
N PRO A 6 -7.83 -10.69 5.08
CA PRO A 6 -9.01 -11.40 5.57
C PRO A 6 -8.73 -12.40 6.70
N ASP A 7 -7.51 -12.96 6.73
CA ASP A 7 -7.06 -13.95 7.71
C ASP A 7 -6.19 -13.37 8.85
N SER A 8 -6.02 -12.07 8.89
CA SER A 8 -5.10 -11.43 9.86
C SER A 8 -5.56 -11.53 11.31
N LEU A 9 -6.87 -11.53 11.54
CA LEU A 9 -7.49 -11.49 12.87
C LEU A 9 -8.52 -12.63 12.98
N GLY A 10 -8.10 -13.76 13.50
CA GLY A 10 -8.88 -14.99 13.58
C GLY A 10 -8.41 -16.02 12.56
N GLY A 11 -8.90 -16.03 11.37
CA GLY A 11 -8.55 -16.97 10.31
C GLY A 11 -9.26 -16.70 9.00
N ASN A 12 -10.29 -15.85 9.05
CA ASN A 12 -11.09 -15.45 7.88
C ASN A 12 -11.82 -14.12 8.14
N LEU A 13 -12.43 -13.57 7.11
CA LEU A 13 -13.15 -12.30 7.21
C LEU A 13 -14.32 -12.34 8.19
N GLY A 14 -15.02 -13.49 8.32
CA GLY A 14 -16.11 -13.65 9.26
C GLY A 14 -15.70 -13.49 10.72
N ASP A 15 -14.48 -13.91 11.07
CA ASP A 15 -13.89 -13.70 12.40
C ASP A 15 -13.64 -12.21 12.64
N ILE A 16 -13.11 -11.49 11.66
CA ILE A 16 -12.91 -10.03 11.74
C ILE A 16 -14.24 -9.30 11.91
N VAL A 17 -15.27 -9.68 11.13
CA VAL A 17 -16.62 -9.11 11.26
C VAL A 17 -17.18 -9.34 12.65
N THR A 18 -16.94 -10.51 13.22
CA THR A 18 -17.37 -10.85 14.59
C THR A 18 -16.61 -10.01 15.63
N LEU A 19 -15.30 -9.85 15.46
CA LEU A 19 -14.47 -9.01 16.32
C LEU A 19 -14.92 -7.54 16.30
N LEU A 20 -15.21 -6.99 15.11
CA LEU A 20 -15.66 -5.59 14.95
C LEU A 20 -17.02 -5.31 15.63
N LYS A 21 -17.83 -6.33 15.92
CA LYS A 21 -19.10 -6.23 16.65
C LYS A 21 -18.93 -6.25 18.17
N THR A 22 -17.76 -6.60 18.68
CA THR A 22 -17.52 -6.64 20.11
C THR A 22 -17.54 -5.22 20.72
N GLU A 23 -17.86 -5.12 21.99
CA GLU A 23 -17.84 -3.84 22.73
C GLU A 23 -16.47 -3.13 22.64
N ALA A 24 -15.38 -3.90 22.61
CA ALA A 24 -14.02 -3.38 22.51
C ALA A 24 -13.77 -2.62 21.18
N LEU A 25 -14.34 -3.07 20.06
CA LEU A 25 -14.12 -2.49 18.74
C LEU A 25 -15.34 -1.74 18.17
N GLN A 26 -16.46 -1.73 18.87
CA GLN A 26 -17.63 -0.95 18.46
C GLN A 26 -17.26 0.54 18.34
N ASP A 27 -17.68 1.17 17.22
CA ASP A 27 -17.47 2.58 16.89
C ASP A 27 -15.98 3.00 16.76
N VAL A 28 -15.05 2.02 16.71
CA VAL A 28 -13.62 2.30 16.49
C VAL A 28 -13.33 2.57 15.02
N PHE A 29 -13.93 1.81 14.11
CA PHE A 29 -13.67 1.93 12.67
C PHE A 29 -14.94 2.20 11.87
N SER A 30 -14.91 3.21 11.00
CA SER A 30 -15.97 3.52 10.00
C SER A 30 -15.63 2.98 8.62
N SER A 31 -14.44 2.45 8.42
CA SER A 31 -14.01 1.87 7.15
C SER A 31 -12.97 0.77 7.35
N PHE A 32 -12.90 -0.14 6.38
CA PHE A 32 -11.99 -1.27 6.39
C PHE A 32 -11.31 -1.43 5.02
N TYR A 33 -9.98 -1.37 5.01
CA TYR A 33 -9.17 -1.76 3.87
C TYR A 33 -8.84 -3.25 3.98
N ILE A 34 -9.53 -4.05 3.19
CA ILE A 34 -9.31 -5.48 3.08
C ILE A 34 -8.28 -5.72 1.97
N LEU A 35 -7.15 -6.33 2.32
CA LEU A 35 -6.05 -6.62 1.41
C LEU A 35 -6.39 -7.74 0.42
N PRO A 36 -5.71 -7.80 -0.75
CA PRO A 36 -6.18 -8.52 -1.92
C PRO A 36 -6.13 -10.05 -1.86
N SER A 37 -5.65 -10.68 -0.76
CA SER A 37 -5.92 -12.12 -0.54
C SER A 37 -7.42 -12.43 -0.36
N LEU A 38 -8.26 -11.39 -0.32
CA LEU A 38 -9.71 -11.46 -0.50
C LEU A 38 -10.11 -12.16 -1.80
N TYR A 39 -9.29 -12.03 -2.85
CA TYR A 39 -9.47 -12.63 -4.16
C TYR A 39 -8.65 -13.90 -4.32
N HIS A 40 -8.94 -14.69 -5.37
CA HIS A 40 -8.05 -15.79 -5.74
C HIS A 40 -6.69 -15.24 -6.17
N SER A 41 -5.64 -15.71 -5.52
CA SER A 41 -4.27 -15.23 -5.72
C SER A 41 -3.26 -16.33 -5.36
N ASP A 42 -2.02 -16.22 -5.84
CA ASP A 42 -0.99 -17.23 -5.62
C ASP A 42 0.29 -16.72 -4.98
N LEU A 43 0.65 -15.44 -5.17
CA LEU A 43 1.89 -14.86 -4.67
C LEU A 43 1.66 -13.56 -3.91
N ASP A 44 2.68 -13.15 -3.14
CA ASP A 44 2.72 -11.91 -2.34
C ASP A 44 1.43 -11.64 -1.56
N ARG A 45 0.83 -12.74 -1.04
CA ARG A 45 -0.35 -12.68 -0.16
C ARG A 45 -1.51 -11.85 -0.74
N GLY A 46 -1.79 -12.06 -2.04
CA GLY A 46 -2.92 -11.42 -2.72
C GLY A 46 -2.54 -10.48 -3.87
N PHE A 47 -1.32 -9.96 -3.91
CA PHE A 47 -0.88 -9.03 -4.96
C PHE A 47 -0.53 -9.70 -6.30
N SER A 48 -0.64 -11.01 -6.41
CA SER A 48 -0.63 -11.77 -7.65
C SER A 48 -2.00 -12.38 -7.89
N VAL A 49 -2.92 -11.57 -8.42
CA VAL A 49 -4.32 -11.94 -8.58
C VAL A 49 -4.49 -12.91 -9.74
N ILE A 50 -5.15 -14.04 -9.46
CA ILE A 50 -5.59 -15.03 -10.46
C ILE A 50 -6.87 -14.53 -11.14
N ASP A 51 -7.87 -14.20 -10.33
CA ASP A 51 -9.12 -13.56 -10.70
C ASP A 51 -9.68 -12.76 -9.51
N TYR A 52 -10.70 -11.93 -9.77
CA TYR A 52 -11.33 -11.09 -8.75
C TYR A 52 -12.57 -11.72 -8.11
N ASP A 53 -12.75 -13.06 -8.21
CA ASP A 53 -13.71 -13.77 -7.40
C ASP A 53 -13.22 -13.86 -5.95
N LEU A 54 -14.18 -13.97 -5.02
CA LEU A 54 -13.83 -14.09 -3.60
C LEU A 54 -13.12 -15.41 -3.35
N ASN A 55 -12.06 -15.38 -2.58
CA ASN A 55 -11.42 -16.56 -2.04
C ASN A 55 -12.30 -17.15 -0.93
N GLU A 56 -13.07 -18.19 -1.26
CA GLU A 56 -14.06 -18.79 -0.36
C GLU A 56 -13.46 -19.40 0.91
N GLN A 57 -12.16 -19.63 0.93
CA GLN A 57 -11.44 -20.06 2.14
C GLN A 57 -11.29 -18.92 3.16
N LEU A 58 -11.27 -17.67 2.70
CA LEU A 58 -10.98 -16.51 3.52
C LEU A 58 -12.18 -15.57 3.68
N ALA A 59 -13.09 -15.55 2.73
CA ALA A 59 -14.22 -14.61 2.73
C ALA A 59 -15.40 -15.13 1.92
N ASN A 60 -16.58 -14.65 2.24
CA ASN A 60 -17.78 -14.88 1.48
C ASN A 60 -18.61 -13.58 1.35
N ARG A 61 -19.66 -13.63 0.51
CA ARG A 61 -20.52 -12.48 0.26
C ARG A 61 -21.24 -11.98 1.52
N GLU A 62 -21.66 -12.88 2.37
CA GLU A 62 -22.37 -12.55 3.60
C GLU A 62 -21.52 -11.71 4.54
N ASP A 63 -20.20 -11.98 4.62
CA ASP A 63 -19.29 -11.19 5.44
C ASP A 63 -19.19 -9.74 4.96
N LEU A 64 -19.14 -9.51 3.64
CA LEU A 64 -19.14 -8.18 3.05
C LEU A 64 -20.47 -7.45 3.30
N ASP A 65 -21.59 -8.14 3.16
CA ASP A 65 -22.93 -7.60 3.44
C ASP A 65 -23.08 -7.25 4.94
N ARG A 66 -22.52 -8.05 5.83
CA ARG A 66 -22.45 -7.75 7.28
C ARG A 66 -21.65 -6.47 7.57
N LEU A 67 -20.50 -6.26 6.93
CA LEU A 67 -19.72 -5.03 7.06
C LEU A 67 -20.50 -3.81 6.57
N LYS A 68 -21.15 -3.91 5.42
CA LYS A 68 -22.02 -2.88 4.88
C LYS A 68 -23.18 -2.53 5.84
N ASN A 69 -23.82 -3.55 6.43
CA ASN A 69 -24.90 -3.35 7.40
C ASN A 69 -24.44 -2.72 8.71
N MET A 70 -23.14 -2.79 9.02
CA MET A 70 -22.49 -2.09 10.14
C MET A 70 -22.14 -0.64 9.79
N GLY A 71 -22.37 -0.18 8.57
CA GLY A 71 -21.97 1.15 8.09
C GLY A 71 -20.46 1.29 7.90
N ILE A 72 -19.76 0.17 7.62
CA ILE A 72 -18.32 0.16 7.38
C ILE A 72 -18.07 0.24 5.87
N ASP A 73 -17.47 1.34 5.42
CA ASP A 73 -17.04 1.52 4.05
C ASP A 73 -15.85 0.61 3.72
N LEU A 74 -15.89 -0.03 2.56
CA LEU A 74 -14.81 -0.89 2.12
C LEU A 74 -13.84 -0.15 1.20
N LYS A 75 -12.55 -0.40 1.43
CA LYS A 75 -11.48 -0.11 0.50
C LYS A 75 -10.90 -1.43 0.01
N LEU A 76 -10.85 -1.60 -1.32
CA LEU A 76 -10.37 -2.81 -1.97
C LEU A 76 -9.29 -2.46 -2.99
N ASP A 77 -8.43 -3.44 -3.32
CA ASP A 77 -7.38 -3.28 -4.32
C ASP A 77 -7.84 -3.58 -5.73
N PHE A 78 -7.31 -2.83 -6.68
CA PHE A 78 -7.26 -3.16 -8.08
C PHE A 78 -5.79 -3.15 -8.54
N ILE A 79 -5.24 -4.35 -8.78
CA ILE A 79 -3.88 -4.57 -9.25
C ILE A 79 -3.88 -4.49 -10.78
N LEU A 80 -3.73 -3.28 -11.32
CA LEU A 80 -3.93 -3.09 -12.75
C LEU A 80 -2.67 -3.23 -13.62
N ASN A 81 -1.47 -3.21 -13.02
CA ASN A 81 -0.23 -3.37 -13.79
C ASN A 81 0.02 -4.81 -14.23
N HIS A 82 -0.42 -5.79 -13.45
CA HIS A 82 -0.09 -7.21 -13.68
C HIS A 82 -1.20 -8.16 -13.22
N ALA A 83 -1.15 -9.38 -13.74
CA ALA A 83 -1.97 -10.49 -13.29
C ALA A 83 -1.10 -11.73 -13.07
N SER A 84 -1.60 -12.69 -12.30
CA SER A 84 -0.90 -13.95 -12.07
C SER A 84 -0.68 -14.73 -13.37
N ALA A 85 0.45 -15.41 -13.48
CA ALA A 85 0.68 -16.44 -14.50
C ALA A 85 -0.30 -17.63 -14.39
N GLN A 86 -1.08 -17.71 -13.30
CA GLN A 86 -2.18 -18.66 -13.13
C GLN A 86 -3.55 -18.08 -13.52
N SER A 87 -3.62 -16.81 -13.96
CA SER A 87 -4.87 -16.21 -14.42
C SER A 87 -5.44 -16.95 -15.63
N PRO A 88 -6.77 -16.96 -15.81
CA PRO A 88 -7.41 -17.57 -16.99
C PRO A 88 -6.82 -17.07 -18.31
N GLN A 89 -6.49 -15.78 -18.39
CA GLN A 89 -5.92 -15.15 -19.57
C GLN A 89 -4.51 -15.69 -19.89
N PHE A 90 -3.64 -15.83 -18.87
CA PHE A 90 -2.29 -16.33 -19.11
C PHE A 90 -2.29 -17.84 -19.37
N ARG A 91 -3.15 -18.61 -18.72
CA ARG A 91 -3.31 -20.05 -19.02
C ARG A 91 -3.78 -20.28 -20.45
N ASP A 92 -4.77 -19.52 -20.93
CA ASP A 92 -5.23 -19.59 -22.33
C ASP A 92 -4.09 -19.27 -23.31
N LEU A 93 -3.25 -18.25 -22.95
CA LEU A 93 -2.06 -17.91 -23.74
C LEU A 93 -1.06 -19.07 -23.82
N VAL A 94 -0.74 -19.73 -22.69
CA VAL A 94 0.20 -20.88 -22.66
C VAL A 94 -0.35 -22.08 -23.39
N GLU A 95 -1.66 -22.33 -23.32
CA GLU A 95 -2.33 -23.47 -23.93
C GLU A 95 -2.51 -23.31 -25.44
N LYS A 96 -2.82 -22.11 -25.94
CA LYS A 96 -3.18 -21.84 -27.34
C LYS A 96 -2.10 -21.10 -28.13
N GLY A 97 -1.12 -20.52 -27.46
CA GLY A 97 -0.04 -19.74 -28.09
C GLY A 97 -0.55 -18.63 -29.00
N GLU A 98 -0.12 -18.60 -30.25
CA GLU A 98 -0.53 -17.59 -31.23
C GLU A 98 -2.04 -17.55 -31.50
N ALA A 99 -2.77 -18.63 -31.25
CA ALA A 99 -4.23 -18.71 -31.43
C ALA A 99 -5.01 -18.21 -30.22
N SER A 100 -4.36 -17.81 -29.15
CA SER A 100 -5.02 -17.30 -27.95
C SER A 100 -5.71 -15.96 -28.20
N ALA A 101 -6.94 -15.82 -27.70
CA ALA A 101 -7.65 -14.54 -27.67
C ALA A 101 -6.96 -13.48 -26.78
N TYR A 102 -6.04 -13.91 -25.93
CA TYR A 102 -5.25 -13.07 -25.03
C TYR A 102 -3.78 -12.92 -25.47
N ARG A 103 -3.48 -13.15 -26.77
CA ARG A 103 -2.13 -13.08 -27.31
C ARG A 103 -1.45 -11.73 -27.05
N ASP A 104 -2.21 -10.65 -27.10
CA ASP A 104 -1.78 -9.26 -26.85
C ASP A 104 -2.17 -8.70 -25.48
N PHE A 105 -2.76 -9.53 -24.61
CA PHE A 105 -3.18 -9.11 -23.26
C PHE A 105 -1.99 -8.78 -22.36
N PHE A 106 -0.92 -9.54 -22.49
CA PHE A 106 0.35 -9.34 -21.77
C PHE A 106 1.37 -8.70 -22.71
N ILE A 107 2.36 -8.00 -22.13
CA ILE A 107 3.37 -7.32 -22.93
C ILE A 107 4.35 -8.34 -23.49
N ASP A 108 4.26 -8.61 -24.81
CA ASP A 108 5.28 -9.34 -25.56
C ASP A 108 6.53 -8.46 -25.63
N TRP A 109 7.61 -8.94 -25.02
CA TRP A 109 8.87 -8.23 -24.92
C TRP A 109 9.48 -7.91 -26.27
N ASN A 110 9.47 -8.86 -27.20
CA ASN A 110 10.07 -8.65 -28.52
C ASN A 110 9.26 -7.66 -29.35
N HIS A 111 7.94 -7.73 -29.28
CA HIS A 111 7.09 -6.74 -29.95
C HIS A 111 7.29 -5.34 -29.36
N PHE A 112 7.41 -5.23 -28.05
CA PHE A 112 7.63 -3.94 -27.38
C PHE A 112 8.97 -3.29 -27.78
N TRP A 113 10.04 -4.09 -27.91
CA TRP A 113 11.39 -3.60 -28.21
C TRP A 113 11.75 -3.67 -29.69
N GLU A 114 10.80 -3.93 -30.58
CA GLU A 114 11.05 -3.96 -32.03
C GLU A 114 11.65 -2.64 -32.49
N GLY A 115 12.83 -2.71 -33.18
CA GLY A 115 13.57 -1.54 -33.63
C GLY A 115 14.38 -0.79 -32.53
N HIS A 116 14.40 -1.27 -31.29
CA HIS A 116 15.09 -0.64 -30.17
C HIS A 116 16.13 -1.55 -29.48
N GLY A 117 16.70 -2.50 -30.20
CA GLY A 117 17.68 -3.42 -29.67
C GLY A 117 18.06 -4.52 -30.64
N THR A 118 18.82 -5.51 -30.17
CA THR A 118 19.33 -6.61 -30.97
C THR A 118 18.81 -7.96 -30.47
N MET A 119 18.35 -8.82 -31.37
CA MET A 119 17.91 -10.16 -31.06
C MET A 119 19.07 -11.01 -30.54
N THR A 120 18.88 -11.64 -29.39
CA THR A 120 19.85 -12.57 -28.79
C THR A 120 19.68 -13.99 -29.32
N GLU A 121 20.68 -14.84 -29.07
CA GLU A 121 20.58 -16.28 -29.37
C GLU A 121 19.51 -17.02 -28.56
N GLU A 122 19.19 -16.50 -27.36
CA GLU A 122 18.13 -17.02 -26.48
C GLU A 122 16.71 -16.64 -26.97
N GLY A 123 16.58 -15.78 -27.99
CA GLY A 123 15.31 -15.46 -28.64
C GLY A 123 14.55 -14.28 -28.03
N TYR A 124 15.23 -13.41 -27.30
CA TYR A 124 14.68 -12.11 -26.87
C TYR A 124 15.50 -10.94 -27.41
N ILE A 125 14.88 -9.78 -27.55
CA ILE A 125 15.58 -8.55 -27.90
C ILE A 125 16.29 -8.00 -26.66
N GLN A 126 17.62 -7.85 -26.76
CA GLN A 126 18.41 -7.07 -25.81
C GLN A 126 18.24 -5.59 -26.16
N PRO A 127 17.56 -4.77 -25.35
CA PRO A 127 17.37 -3.37 -25.63
C PRO A 127 18.69 -2.60 -25.68
N ASP A 128 18.74 -1.54 -26.46
CA ASP A 128 19.89 -0.66 -26.56
C ASP A 128 20.22 -0.06 -25.20
N GLU A 129 21.49 0.16 -24.93
CA GLU A 129 21.97 0.70 -23.64
C GLU A 129 21.34 2.06 -23.32
N SER A 130 21.09 2.88 -24.33
CA SER A 130 20.42 4.18 -24.21
C SER A 130 18.99 4.05 -23.64
N CYS A 131 18.28 2.99 -24.00
CA CYS A 131 16.95 2.68 -23.49
C CYS A 131 17.00 2.17 -22.05
N LEU A 132 18.01 1.36 -21.72
CA LEU A 132 18.15 0.76 -20.38
C LEU A 132 18.58 1.76 -19.30
N LYS A 133 19.28 2.84 -19.67
CA LYS A 133 19.79 3.84 -18.72
C LYS A 133 18.71 4.53 -17.88
N GLN A 134 17.49 4.60 -18.38
CA GLN A 134 16.36 5.23 -17.68
C GLN A 134 15.48 4.24 -16.94
N MET A 135 15.73 2.95 -17.12
CA MET A 135 14.95 1.88 -16.49
C MET A 135 15.56 1.46 -15.17
N PHE A 136 14.73 1.00 -14.27
CA PHE A 136 15.14 0.28 -13.09
C PHE A 136 14.41 -1.06 -13.00
N PHE A 137 14.99 -2.01 -12.28
CA PHE A 137 14.49 -3.38 -12.20
C PHE A 137 14.24 -3.77 -10.74
N ARG A 138 13.10 -4.42 -10.49
CA ARG A 138 12.73 -4.93 -9.17
C ARG A 138 13.41 -6.25 -8.81
N LYS A 139 14.03 -6.89 -9.81
CA LYS A 139 14.79 -8.14 -9.70
C LYS A 139 16.06 -8.04 -10.53
N PRO A 140 17.08 -8.89 -10.26
CA PRO A 140 18.29 -8.93 -11.08
C PRO A 140 17.99 -9.29 -12.54
N GLY A 141 18.65 -8.61 -13.50
CA GLY A 141 18.53 -8.85 -14.93
C GLY A 141 17.29 -8.20 -15.55
N LEU A 142 17.05 -8.55 -16.82
CA LEU A 142 15.90 -8.05 -17.56
C LEU A 142 14.59 -8.66 -17.03
N PRO A 143 13.47 -7.91 -17.05
CA PRO A 143 12.18 -8.37 -16.52
C PRO A 143 11.46 -9.28 -17.53
N ILE A 144 12.05 -10.42 -17.85
CA ILE A 144 11.57 -11.35 -18.89
C ILE A 144 11.18 -12.68 -18.27
N LEU A 145 10.02 -13.20 -18.67
CA LEU A 145 9.63 -14.57 -18.54
C LEU A 145 9.55 -15.21 -19.93
N MET A 146 10.35 -16.25 -20.21
CA MET A 146 10.28 -17.00 -21.46
C MET A 146 9.14 -18.02 -21.38
N VAL A 147 8.14 -17.87 -22.24
CA VAL A 147 6.96 -18.75 -22.32
C VAL A 147 7.06 -19.64 -23.53
N GLU A 148 6.95 -20.95 -23.34
CA GLU A 148 6.96 -21.95 -24.40
C GLU A 148 5.53 -22.26 -24.87
N PHE A 149 5.25 -21.97 -26.12
CA PHE A 149 3.98 -22.26 -26.78
C PHE A 149 3.86 -23.76 -27.17
N PRO A 150 2.64 -24.23 -27.51
CA PRO A 150 2.43 -25.63 -27.87
C PRO A 150 3.24 -26.13 -29.06
N ASP A 151 3.59 -25.24 -29.99
CA ASP A 151 4.43 -25.49 -31.16
C ASP A 151 5.94 -25.50 -30.84
N GLY A 152 6.33 -25.29 -29.58
CA GLY A 152 7.71 -25.21 -29.12
C GLY A 152 8.35 -23.83 -29.31
N LYS A 153 7.65 -22.87 -29.89
CA LYS A 153 8.12 -21.47 -29.97
C LYS A 153 8.24 -20.86 -28.58
N LYS A 154 9.36 -20.22 -28.29
CA LYS A 154 9.55 -19.46 -27.05
C LYS A 154 9.34 -17.99 -27.28
N VAL A 155 8.48 -17.39 -26.48
CA VAL A 155 8.11 -15.96 -26.54
C VAL A 155 8.41 -15.31 -25.20
N PRO A 156 9.20 -14.22 -25.17
CA PRO A 156 9.49 -13.49 -23.94
C PRO A 156 8.34 -12.55 -23.60
N TYR A 157 7.84 -12.61 -22.35
CA TYR A 157 6.85 -11.70 -21.82
C TYR A 157 7.42 -10.86 -20.68
N TRP A 158 6.95 -9.62 -20.56
CA TRP A 158 7.37 -8.72 -19.49
C TRP A 158 6.90 -9.20 -18.13
N ASN A 159 7.83 -9.22 -17.17
CA ASN A 159 7.57 -9.61 -15.79
C ASN A 159 8.35 -8.70 -14.83
N THR A 160 7.70 -7.66 -14.31
CA THR A 160 8.37 -6.63 -13.48
C THR A 160 8.75 -7.16 -12.09
N PHE A 161 7.89 -7.97 -11.44
CA PHE A 161 8.02 -8.26 -10.00
C PHE A 161 8.60 -9.64 -9.73
N TYR A 162 7.83 -10.70 -9.84
CA TYR A 162 8.23 -12.04 -9.41
C TYR A 162 8.00 -13.09 -10.50
N GLN A 163 8.89 -14.08 -10.57
CA GLN A 163 8.71 -15.26 -11.41
C GLN A 163 9.43 -16.49 -10.86
N GLU A 164 8.81 -17.65 -11.07
CA GLU A 164 9.40 -18.98 -11.00
C GLU A 164 8.97 -19.81 -12.21
N VAL A 165 9.84 -20.70 -12.68
CA VAL A 165 9.58 -21.56 -13.83
C VAL A 165 9.99 -22.99 -13.50
N HIS A 166 9.04 -23.91 -13.60
CA HIS A 166 9.28 -25.36 -13.48
C HIS A 166 8.77 -26.06 -14.75
N GLY A 167 9.66 -26.19 -15.75
CA GLY A 167 9.26 -26.66 -17.08
C GLY A 167 8.30 -25.68 -17.77
N ARG A 168 7.06 -26.15 -18.05
CA ARG A 168 5.98 -25.29 -18.57
C ARG A 168 5.01 -24.81 -17.50
N GLN A 169 5.34 -24.98 -16.22
CA GLN A 169 4.58 -24.39 -15.12
C GLN A 169 5.21 -23.05 -14.75
N TYR A 170 4.42 -22.00 -14.87
CA TYR A 170 4.85 -20.63 -14.60
C TYR A 170 4.16 -20.10 -13.35
N LEU A 171 4.95 -19.52 -12.45
CA LEU A 171 4.48 -18.66 -11.38
C LEU A 171 5.05 -17.26 -11.62
N GLY A 172 4.23 -16.22 -11.52
CA GLY A 172 4.72 -14.87 -11.75
C GLY A 172 3.61 -13.84 -11.84
N GLN A 173 4.03 -12.60 -11.76
CA GLN A 173 3.21 -11.41 -11.89
C GLN A 173 3.48 -10.82 -13.27
N MET A 174 2.61 -11.12 -14.24
CA MET A 174 2.80 -10.83 -15.66
C MET A 174 2.23 -9.45 -15.99
N ASP A 175 3.05 -8.56 -16.55
CA ASP A 175 2.66 -7.20 -16.88
C ASP A 175 1.64 -7.19 -18.03
N VAL A 176 0.51 -6.50 -17.82
CA VAL A 176 -0.54 -6.39 -18.82
C VAL A 176 -0.26 -5.28 -19.83
N ASN A 177 -0.72 -5.48 -21.06
CA ASN A 177 -0.58 -4.54 -22.15
C ASN A 177 -1.78 -3.58 -22.22
N ILE A 178 -1.64 -2.39 -21.65
CA ILE A 178 -2.72 -1.37 -21.64
C ILE A 178 -3.09 -0.84 -23.04
N GLN A 179 -2.40 -1.25 -24.09
CA GLN A 179 -2.81 -0.96 -25.48
C GLN A 179 -3.83 -1.97 -25.98
N SER A 180 -3.96 -3.14 -25.36
CA SER A 180 -4.91 -4.18 -25.76
C SER A 180 -6.35 -3.83 -25.36
N PRO A 181 -7.32 -3.88 -26.30
CA PRO A 181 -8.74 -3.72 -25.97
C PRO A 181 -9.22 -4.75 -24.93
N LYS A 182 -8.65 -5.96 -24.94
CA LYS A 182 -8.99 -7.02 -23.96
C LYS A 182 -8.62 -6.65 -22.53
N VAL A 183 -7.57 -5.88 -22.34
CA VAL A 183 -7.20 -5.36 -21.00
C VAL A 183 -8.25 -4.36 -20.52
N TRP A 184 -8.80 -3.51 -21.38
CA TRP A 184 -9.85 -2.55 -21.02
C TRP A 184 -11.20 -3.23 -20.74
N GLU A 185 -11.54 -4.31 -21.44
CA GLU A 185 -12.69 -5.15 -21.09
C GLU A 185 -12.50 -5.74 -19.67
N PHE A 186 -11.34 -6.31 -19.40
CA PHE A 186 -10.97 -6.83 -18.09
C PHE A 186 -11.01 -5.77 -16.99
N TYR A 187 -10.50 -4.56 -17.24
CA TYR A 187 -10.52 -3.46 -16.27
C TYR A 187 -11.95 -3.05 -15.91
N ARG A 188 -12.82 -2.91 -16.91
CA ARG A 188 -14.23 -2.59 -16.68
C ARG A 188 -14.93 -3.67 -15.84
N GLU A 189 -14.83 -4.93 -16.24
CA GLU A 189 -15.43 -6.05 -15.53
C GLU A 189 -14.91 -6.17 -14.09
N THR A 190 -13.62 -5.91 -13.88
CA THR A 190 -13.01 -5.91 -12.55
C THR A 190 -13.57 -4.79 -11.67
N LEU A 191 -13.67 -3.56 -12.17
CA LEU A 191 -14.23 -2.45 -11.39
C LEU A 191 -15.72 -2.67 -11.08
N GLU A 192 -16.50 -3.19 -12.02
CA GLU A 192 -17.90 -3.58 -11.80
C GLU A 192 -18.02 -4.64 -10.69
N LYS A 193 -17.12 -5.64 -10.70
CA LYS A 193 -17.07 -6.69 -9.69
C LYS A 193 -16.69 -6.11 -8.31
N ILE A 194 -15.65 -5.30 -8.21
CA ILE A 194 -15.21 -4.62 -6.98
C ILE A 194 -16.34 -3.74 -6.42
N ALA A 195 -17.04 -2.99 -7.27
CA ALA A 195 -18.20 -2.19 -6.87
C ALA A 195 -19.32 -3.08 -6.32
N SER A 196 -19.57 -4.25 -6.96
CA SER A 196 -20.57 -5.20 -6.49
C SER A 196 -20.30 -5.76 -5.10
N TYR A 197 -19.04 -5.79 -4.66
CA TYR A 197 -18.62 -6.16 -3.30
C TYR A 197 -18.87 -5.06 -2.26
N GLY A 198 -19.31 -3.88 -2.70
CA GLY A 198 -19.61 -2.76 -1.83
C GLY A 198 -18.41 -1.86 -1.54
N ALA A 199 -17.39 -1.89 -2.39
CA ALA A 199 -16.26 -0.97 -2.28
C ALA A 199 -16.73 0.49 -2.43
N ALA A 200 -16.24 1.37 -1.57
CA ALA A 200 -16.35 2.82 -1.70
C ALA A 200 -15.04 3.42 -2.25
N ILE A 201 -13.90 2.80 -1.91
CA ILE A 201 -12.57 3.25 -2.32
C ILE A 201 -11.86 2.09 -3.02
N VAL A 202 -11.24 2.39 -4.16
CA VAL A 202 -10.38 1.44 -4.90
C VAL A 202 -8.95 1.97 -4.88
N ARG A 203 -8.05 1.20 -4.25
CA ARG A 203 -6.61 1.45 -4.33
C ARG A 203 -6.08 0.91 -5.65
N LEU A 204 -5.42 1.77 -6.42
CA LEU A 204 -4.76 1.39 -7.66
C LEU A 204 -3.32 0.97 -7.34
N ASP A 205 -3.11 -0.34 -7.19
CA ASP A 205 -1.78 -0.90 -6.91
C ASP A 205 -0.88 -0.84 -8.13
N ALA A 206 0.36 -0.38 -7.92
CA ALA A 206 1.44 -0.38 -8.92
C ALA A 206 1.06 0.25 -10.28
N PHE A 207 0.01 1.10 -10.34
CA PHE A 207 -0.54 1.57 -11.61
C PHE A 207 0.46 2.41 -12.42
N ALA A 208 1.35 3.14 -11.75
CA ALA A 208 2.36 3.96 -12.41
C ALA A 208 3.42 3.16 -13.20
N TYR A 209 3.46 1.82 -13.00
CA TYR A 209 4.27 0.91 -13.81
C TYR A 209 3.59 0.48 -15.12
N ALA A 210 2.27 0.60 -15.23
CA ALA A 210 1.52 0.09 -16.37
C ALA A 210 1.83 0.84 -17.67
N PRO A 211 1.94 2.17 -17.73
CA PRO A 211 2.38 2.87 -18.92
C PRO A 211 3.86 2.64 -19.20
N LYS A 212 4.17 2.01 -20.33
CA LYS A 212 5.53 1.75 -20.80
C LYS A 212 5.69 2.21 -22.25
N THR A 213 6.84 2.82 -22.55
CA THR A 213 7.18 3.30 -23.88
C THR A 213 8.67 3.07 -24.11
N PRO A 214 9.11 2.48 -25.26
CA PRO A 214 10.52 2.32 -25.56
C PRO A 214 11.29 3.63 -25.45
N GLY A 215 12.45 3.60 -24.79
CA GLY A 215 13.29 4.79 -24.60
C GLY A 215 12.88 5.73 -23.47
N LYS A 216 11.75 5.46 -22.78
CA LYS A 216 11.36 6.15 -21.56
C LYS A 216 11.64 5.29 -20.32
N LYS A 217 11.53 5.87 -19.12
CA LYS A 217 11.56 5.13 -17.86
C LYS A 217 10.34 4.18 -17.77
N ASN A 218 10.44 3.16 -16.94
CA ASN A 218 9.38 2.14 -16.77
C ASN A 218 8.48 2.39 -15.54
N PHE A 219 8.47 3.61 -15.04
CA PHE A 219 7.65 4.04 -13.90
C PHE A 219 7.35 5.53 -14.01
N LEU A 220 6.10 5.90 -13.74
CA LEU A 220 5.62 7.29 -13.65
C LEU A 220 5.99 8.12 -14.90
N ASN A 221 5.58 7.66 -16.07
CA ASN A 221 5.75 8.38 -17.32
C ASN A 221 4.70 9.48 -17.46
N ASP A 222 5.14 10.68 -17.78
CA ASP A 222 4.29 11.82 -18.07
C ASP A 222 4.24 12.05 -19.61
N PRO A 223 3.06 12.23 -20.23
CA PRO A 223 1.70 12.34 -19.62
C PRO A 223 0.99 10.98 -19.42
N GLU A 224 1.54 9.87 -19.85
CA GLU A 224 0.87 8.57 -20.02
C GLU A 224 0.27 8.04 -18.71
N THR A 225 0.94 8.26 -17.56
CA THR A 225 0.42 7.84 -16.25
C THR A 225 -0.88 8.58 -15.90
N TRP A 226 -0.94 9.86 -16.19
CA TRP A 226 -2.12 10.68 -15.88
C TRP A 226 -3.27 10.40 -16.86
N GLU A 227 -2.99 10.13 -18.11
CA GLU A 227 -3.98 9.69 -19.10
C GLU A 227 -4.59 8.35 -18.72
N LEU A 228 -3.77 7.40 -18.26
CA LEU A 228 -4.25 6.12 -17.72
C LEU A 228 -5.17 6.34 -16.51
N LEU A 229 -4.74 7.16 -15.56
CA LEU A 229 -5.54 7.46 -14.36
C LEU A 229 -6.89 8.07 -14.73
N GLN A 230 -6.92 9.00 -15.67
CA GLN A 230 -8.16 9.61 -16.16
C GLN A 230 -9.09 8.59 -16.82
N LYS A 231 -8.55 7.68 -17.64
CA LYS A 231 -9.35 6.60 -18.26
C LYS A 231 -9.93 5.64 -17.24
N ILE A 232 -9.16 5.25 -16.22
CA ILE A 232 -9.64 4.41 -15.12
C ILE A 232 -10.72 5.16 -14.31
N HIS A 233 -10.52 6.45 -14.05
CA HIS A 233 -11.52 7.29 -13.37
C HIS A 233 -12.86 7.29 -14.11
N ALA A 234 -12.84 7.44 -15.43
CA ALA A 234 -14.04 7.41 -16.25
C ALA A 234 -14.81 6.07 -16.18
N LEU A 235 -14.13 4.95 -15.89
CA LEU A 235 -14.78 3.67 -15.63
C LEU A 235 -15.31 3.55 -14.20
N ALA A 236 -14.62 4.14 -13.22
CA ALA A 236 -14.91 4.03 -11.80
C ALA A 236 -16.04 4.96 -11.32
N GLU A 237 -16.08 6.20 -11.85
CA GLU A 237 -17.03 7.24 -11.44
C GLU A 237 -18.50 6.82 -11.56
N PRO A 238 -18.97 6.21 -12.68
CA PRO A 238 -20.36 5.75 -12.81
C PRO A 238 -20.74 4.65 -11.81
N LEU A 239 -19.73 3.95 -11.25
CA LEU A 239 -19.92 2.89 -10.26
C LEU A 239 -19.90 3.46 -8.81
N GLY A 240 -19.71 4.75 -8.63
CA GLY A 240 -19.59 5.41 -7.33
C GLY A 240 -18.28 5.09 -6.59
N LEU A 241 -17.24 4.69 -7.31
CA LEU A 241 -15.95 4.33 -6.74
C LEU A 241 -15.02 5.54 -6.67
N THR A 242 -14.43 5.78 -5.51
CA THR A 242 -13.34 6.75 -5.33
C THR A 242 -12.00 6.07 -5.56
N LEU A 243 -11.18 6.61 -6.45
CA LEU A 243 -9.84 6.08 -6.72
C LEU A 243 -8.81 6.62 -5.73
N LEU A 244 -7.95 5.75 -5.24
CA LEU A 244 -6.78 6.07 -4.42
C LEU A 244 -5.52 5.52 -5.11
N PRO A 245 -4.84 6.33 -5.92
CA PRO A 245 -3.61 5.91 -6.59
C PRO A 245 -2.49 5.67 -5.58
N GLU A 246 -1.77 4.55 -5.72
CA GLU A 246 -0.55 4.29 -4.97
C GLU A 246 0.67 4.64 -5.80
N ILE A 247 1.37 5.69 -5.38
CA ILE A 247 2.63 6.13 -5.98
C ILE A 247 3.62 6.43 -4.86
N HIS A 248 4.70 5.67 -4.81
CA HIS A 248 5.86 6.02 -4.02
C HIS A 248 6.76 6.96 -4.82
N ALA A 249 6.95 8.16 -4.31
CA ALA A 249 7.82 9.18 -4.91
C ALA A 249 8.44 10.02 -3.80
N ALA A 250 9.65 10.51 -4.04
CA ALA A 250 10.32 11.38 -3.12
C ALA A 250 9.55 12.72 -2.95
N TYR A 251 9.65 13.32 -1.78
CA TYR A 251 8.98 14.60 -1.48
C TYR A 251 9.34 15.70 -2.49
N ASP A 252 10.59 15.75 -2.94
CA ASP A 252 11.08 16.75 -3.91
C ASP A 252 10.52 16.54 -5.34
N GLU A 253 9.99 15.37 -5.65
CA GLU A 253 9.30 15.09 -6.93
C GLU A 253 7.88 15.68 -6.99
N LYS A 254 7.30 16.08 -5.85
CA LYS A 254 5.98 16.74 -5.73
C LYS A 254 4.80 15.99 -6.35
N ILE A 255 4.85 14.66 -6.42
CA ILE A 255 3.78 13.85 -7.00
C ILE A 255 2.50 13.94 -6.18
N TYR A 256 2.60 14.07 -4.86
CA TYR A 256 1.45 14.29 -3.98
C TYR A 256 0.69 15.60 -4.31
N GLU A 257 1.41 16.66 -4.71
CA GLU A 257 0.79 17.91 -5.18
C GLU A 257 0.08 17.70 -6.51
N THR A 258 0.72 17.03 -7.46
CA THR A 258 0.14 16.70 -8.77
C THR A 258 -1.15 15.87 -8.62
N LEU A 259 -1.19 14.90 -7.70
CA LEU A 259 -2.40 14.13 -7.39
C LEU A 259 -3.50 15.02 -6.82
N ALA A 260 -3.17 15.88 -5.85
CA ALA A 260 -4.12 16.80 -5.23
C ALA A 260 -4.71 17.80 -6.24
N GLU A 261 -3.87 18.37 -7.12
CA GLU A 261 -4.31 19.26 -8.22
C GLU A 261 -5.28 18.59 -9.19
N LYS A 262 -5.11 17.27 -9.39
CA LYS A 262 -6.01 16.45 -10.21
C LYS A 262 -7.25 15.96 -9.46
N GLY A 263 -7.41 16.34 -8.20
CA GLY A 263 -8.58 16.01 -7.37
C GLY A 263 -8.53 14.63 -6.70
N TYR A 264 -7.37 13.99 -6.67
CA TYR A 264 -7.20 12.69 -6.00
C TYR A 264 -6.66 12.86 -4.58
N ALA A 265 -7.11 11.98 -3.69
CA ALA A 265 -6.40 11.77 -2.42
C ALA A 265 -5.07 11.06 -2.68
N THR A 266 -4.10 11.31 -1.81
CA THR A 266 -2.79 10.66 -1.85
C THR A 266 -2.50 9.91 -0.56
N TYR A 267 -1.65 8.89 -0.62
CA TYR A 267 -1.07 8.31 0.58
C TYR A 267 -0.07 9.28 1.22
N ASP A 268 -0.14 9.41 2.55
CA ASP A 268 0.88 10.09 3.32
C ASP A 268 2.01 9.12 3.69
N PHE A 269 2.90 8.86 2.73
CA PHE A 269 4.08 8.02 2.93
C PHE A 269 5.21 8.73 3.69
N PHE A 270 5.04 10.02 3.99
CA PHE A 270 6.02 10.80 4.76
C PHE A 270 5.79 10.67 6.26
N LEU A 271 4.54 10.60 6.69
CA LEU A 271 4.17 10.57 8.11
C LEU A 271 4.88 9.48 8.91
N PRO A 272 4.99 8.21 8.44
CA PRO A 272 5.62 7.16 9.22
C PRO A 272 7.04 7.51 9.69
N GLY A 273 7.87 7.96 8.76
CA GLY A 273 9.25 8.33 9.05
C GLY A 273 9.36 9.64 9.84
N LEU A 274 8.52 10.64 9.54
CA LEU A 274 8.49 11.93 10.27
C LEU A 274 8.12 11.74 11.74
N VAL A 275 7.21 10.83 12.05
CA VAL A 275 6.82 10.54 13.44
C VAL A 275 7.97 9.84 14.18
N ILE A 276 8.65 8.87 13.55
CA ILE A 276 9.83 8.24 14.15
C ILE A 276 10.92 9.27 14.38
N ASP A 277 11.21 10.11 13.38
CA ASP A 277 12.18 11.20 13.51
C ASP A 277 11.86 12.12 14.70
N ALA A 278 10.60 12.59 14.76
CA ALA A 278 10.18 13.51 15.81
C ALA A 278 10.31 12.91 17.21
N ILE A 279 9.93 11.65 17.39
CA ILE A 279 10.00 10.96 18.68
C ILE A 279 11.45 10.65 19.07
N GLU A 280 12.24 10.12 18.14
CA GLU A 280 13.58 9.64 18.44
C GLU A 280 14.63 10.77 18.56
N ASN A 281 14.45 11.83 17.76
CA ASN A 281 15.34 12.98 17.77
C ASN A 281 14.79 14.16 18.59
N ARG A 282 13.64 13.97 19.27
CA ARG A 282 13.00 14.95 20.15
C ARG A 282 12.73 16.30 19.49
N ARG A 283 12.36 16.28 18.21
CA ARG A 283 12.11 17.51 17.44
C ARG A 283 10.86 17.39 16.59
N GLY A 284 10.03 18.43 16.59
CA GLY A 284 8.78 18.48 15.85
C GLY A 284 8.84 19.19 14.50
N THR A 285 9.97 19.82 14.16
CA THR A 285 10.06 20.79 13.08
C THR A 285 9.59 20.27 11.72
N TYR A 286 10.10 19.13 11.28
CA TYR A 286 9.72 18.58 9.97
C TYR A 286 8.29 18.06 9.94
N LEU A 287 7.85 17.43 11.02
CA LEU A 287 6.49 16.94 11.15
C LEU A 287 5.46 18.09 11.16
N ALA A 288 5.75 19.18 11.89
CA ALA A 288 4.91 20.38 11.90
C ALA A 288 4.85 21.03 10.52
N ALA A 289 5.99 21.21 9.86
CA ALA A 289 6.05 21.78 8.52
C ALA A 289 5.23 20.97 7.50
N TRP A 290 5.32 19.65 7.56
CA TRP A 290 4.49 18.78 6.70
C TRP A 290 3.00 18.90 7.02
N ALA A 291 2.61 18.90 8.29
CA ALA A 291 1.22 19.06 8.69
C ALA A 291 0.65 20.42 8.24
N GLU A 292 1.42 21.51 8.37
CA GLU A 292 1.06 22.84 7.88
C GLU A 292 0.91 22.86 6.35
N GLU A 293 1.79 22.18 5.62
CA GLU A 293 1.74 22.09 4.15
C GLU A 293 0.47 21.38 3.67
N ILE A 294 0.11 20.25 4.30
CA ILE A 294 -1.15 19.52 3.99
C ILE A 294 -2.36 20.47 4.12
N VAL A 295 -2.43 21.20 5.22
CA VAL A 295 -3.54 22.14 5.49
C VAL A 295 -3.53 23.29 4.50
N ALA A 296 -2.39 23.94 4.31
CA ALA A 296 -2.25 25.13 3.44
C ALA A 296 -2.58 24.80 1.97
N LYS A 297 -2.15 23.64 1.49
CA LYS A 297 -2.38 23.17 0.10
C LYS A 297 -3.67 22.37 -0.06
N LYS A 298 -4.43 22.16 1.01
CA LYS A 298 -5.68 21.37 1.02
C LYS A 298 -5.48 19.95 0.42
N ILE A 299 -4.39 19.30 0.76
CA ILE A 299 -4.08 17.96 0.27
C ILE A 299 -4.95 16.96 1.03
N SER A 300 -5.75 16.18 0.31
CA SER A 300 -6.49 15.06 0.89
C SER A 300 -5.57 13.85 1.03
N THR A 301 -5.36 13.37 2.25
CA THR A 301 -4.44 12.26 2.53
C THR A 301 -5.13 11.05 3.15
N VAL A 302 -4.58 9.86 2.86
CA VAL A 302 -4.75 8.67 3.69
C VAL A 302 -3.43 8.47 4.43
N ASN A 303 -3.43 8.77 5.71
CA ASN A 303 -2.23 8.68 6.53
C ASN A 303 -2.09 7.32 7.24
N MET A 304 -0.86 6.89 7.52
CA MET A 304 -0.57 5.64 8.19
C MET A 304 0.70 5.76 9.05
N LEU A 305 0.92 4.80 9.94
CA LEU A 305 2.22 4.60 10.61
C LEU A 305 2.98 3.44 9.97
N GLY A 306 2.38 2.27 9.88
CA GLY A 306 2.88 1.12 9.15
C GLY A 306 1.79 0.51 8.26
N CYS A 307 2.20 -0.37 7.36
CA CYS A 307 1.30 -1.12 6.49
C CYS A 307 1.88 -2.51 6.16
N HIS A 308 1.19 -3.27 5.31
CA HIS A 308 1.63 -4.59 4.87
C HIS A 308 3.00 -4.63 4.18
N ASP A 309 3.45 -3.50 3.65
CA ASP A 309 4.76 -3.35 3.00
C ASP A 309 5.87 -2.90 3.95
N GLY A 310 5.53 -2.45 5.15
CA GLY A 310 6.48 -1.93 6.13
C GLY A 310 6.42 -0.41 6.29
N ILE A 311 7.57 0.21 6.49
CA ILE A 311 7.72 1.64 6.79
C ILE A 311 8.44 2.31 5.62
N PRO A 312 7.78 3.20 4.85
CA PRO A 312 8.40 3.95 3.77
C PRO A 312 9.32 5.01 4.35
N LEU A 313 10.55 5.13 3.81
CA LEU A 313 11.53 6.11 4.27
C LEU A 313 12.19 6.89 3.13
N LEU A 314 12.30 6.29 1.92
CA LEU A 314 12.86 7.01 0.77
C LEU A 314 11.98 8.16 0.28
N ASP A 315 10.68 8.05 0.50
CA ASP A 315 9.73 9.11 0.18
C ASP A 315 10.08 10.42 0.91
N LEU A 316 10.82 10.36 2.03
CA LEU A 316 11.28 11.52 2.79
C LEU A 316 12.39 12.34 2.11
N LYS A 317 12.97 11.87 1.02
CA LYS A 317 14.01 12.59 0.30
C LYS A 317 13.49 13.96 -0.15
N GLY A 318 14.27 15.00 0.16
CA GLY A 318 13.90 16.40 -0.05
C GLY A 318 13.10 17.02 1.11
N LEU A 319 12.56 16.21 2.03
CA LEU A 319 11.92 16.68 3.26
C LEU A 319 12.85 16.57 4.47
N LEU A 320 13.61 15.47 4.56
CA LEU A 320 14.70 15.29 5.52
C LEU A 320 16.05 15.22 4.80
N PRO A 321 17.14 15.62 5.47
CA PRO A 321 18.50 15.38 5.00
C PRO A 321 18.77 13.86 4.80
N GLU A 322 19.52 13.50 3.76
CA GLU A 322 19.79 12.08 3.43
C GLU A 322 20.47 11.32 4.58
N GLU A 323 21.36 11.98 5.32
CA GLU A 323 22.02 11.40 6.49
C GLU A 323 21.06 11.09 7.64
N GLU A 324 19.99 11.86 7.78
CA GLU A 324 18.97 11.61 8.78
C GLU A 324 18.04 10.46 8.35
N ILE A 325 17.70 10.39 7.07
CA ILE A 325 16.97 9.24 6.51
C ILE A 325 17.78 7.97 6.75
N GLN A 326 19.10 7.99 6.48
CA GLN A 326 19.98 6.84 6.74
C GLN A 326 20.02 6.48 8.23
N SER A 327 20.08 7.47 9.11
CA SER A 327 20.04 7.25 10.56
C SER A 327 18.74 6.59 11.02
N LEU A 328 17.59 6.94 10.43
CA LEU A 328 16.31 6.29 10.70
C LEU A 328 16.32 4.83 10.25
N ILE A 329 16.84 4.56 9.05
CA ILE A 329 16.99 3.20 8.53
C ILE A 329 17.85 2.36 9.47
N ASP A 330 19.03 2.84 9.82
CA ASP A 330 19.99 2.15 10.69
C ASP A 330 19.37 1.85 12.07
N ARG A 331 18.60 2.80 12.61
CA ARG A 331 17.89 2.63 13.88
C ARG A 331 16.85 1.54 13.82
N ILE A 332 16.01 1.50 12.78
CA ILE A 332 14.97 0.48 12.62
C ILE A 332 15.61 -0.89 12.39
N VAL A 333 16.68 -0.96 11.60
CA VAL A 333 17.44 -2.19 11.36
C VAL A 333 18.10 -2.69 12.65
N SER A 334 18.69 -1.80 13.46
CA SER A 334 19.25 -2.19 14.76
C SER A 334 18.21 -2.74 15.75
N ARG A 335 16.94 -2.43 15.53
CA ARG A 335 15.78 -2.98 16.27
C ARG A 335 15.15 -4.20 15.60
N GLY A 336 15.86 -4.81 14.67
CA GLY A 336 15.46 -6.04 13.99
C GLY A 336 14.65 -5.87 12.71
N GLY A 337 14.51 -4.65 12.21
CA GLY A 337 13.92 -4.41 10.89
C GLY A 337 14.80 -4.94 9.75
N MET A 338 14.18 -5.22 8.62
CA MET A 338 14.84 -5.76 7.43
C MET A 338 14.71 -4.81 6.25
N VAL A 339 15.78 -4.64 5.49
CA VAL A 339 15.82 -3.78 4.30
C VAL A 339 15.81 -4.63 3.05
N LYS A 340 14.99 -4.25 2.08
CA LYS A 340 15.06 -4.81 0.73
C LYS A 340 15.76 -3.83 -0.20
N ASN A 341 16.84 -4.29 -0.83
CA ASN A 341 17.53 -3.53 -1.88
C ASN A 341 16.75 -3.58 -3.19
N LEU A 342 16.61 -2.42 -3.85
CA LEU A 342 16.25 -2.37 -5.26
C LEU A 342 17.52 -2.64 -6.08
N HIS A 343 17.42 -3.54 -7.08
CA HIS A 343 18.50 -3.81 -8.01
C HIS A 343 18.53 -2.75 -9.11
N GLY A 344 19.66 -2.06 -9.29
CA GLY A 344 19.85 -1.02 -10.30
C GLY A 344 21.11 -0.22 -10.06
N GLN A 345 21.34 0.88 -10.79
CA GLN A 345 22.55 1.71 -10.72
C GLN A 345 22.77 2.39 -9.36
N LYS A 346 21.78 2.37 -8.46
CA LYS A 346 21.92 2.79 -7.06
C LYS A 346 21.20 1.77 -6.19
N ASN A 347 21.89 1.22 -5.20
CA ASN A 347 21.26 0.49 -4.09
C ASN A 347 20.38 1.49 -3.32
N LEU A 348 19.11 1.56 -3.63
CA LEU A 348 18.16 2.40 -2.95
C LEU A 348 17.30 1.53 -2.03
N TYR A 349 17.30 1.84 -0.74
CA TYR A 349 16.41 1.23 0.22
C TYR A 349 15.03 1.87 0.07
N TYR A 350 14.10 1.11 -0.46
CA TYR A 350 12.75 1.59 -0.72
C TYR A 350 11.88 1.66 0.53
N GLN A 351 11.98 0.63 1.37
CA GLN A 351 11.20 0.47 2.59
C GLN A 351 12.00 -0.33 3.62
N VAL A 352 11.70 -0.12 4.89
CA VAL A 352 12.14 -1.00 5.96
C VAL A 352 10.97 -1.87 6.42
N ASN A 353 11.12 -3.18 6.32
CA ASN A 353 10.11 -4.12 6.80
C ASN A 353 10.29 -4.32 8.31
N ALA A 354 9.33 -3.88 9.06
CA ALA A 354 9.22 -4.00 10.51
C ALA A 354 7.79 -3.70 10.93
N THR A 355 7.37 -4.17 12.11
CA THR A 355 6.20 -3.60 12.77
C THR A 355 6.56 -2.20 13.28
N TYR A 356 5.59 -1.29 13.30
CA TYR A 356 5.84 0.07 13.78
C TYR A 356 6.18 0.09 15.27
N TYR A 357 5.56 -0.82 16.04
CA TYR A 357 5.85 -1.01 17.44
C TYR A 357 7.32 -1.42 17.70
N SER A 358 7.86 -2.39 16.93
CA SER A 358 9.28 -2.75 17.01
C SER A 358 10.20 -1.63 16.53
N ALA A 359 9.80 -0.89 15.48
CA ALA A 359 10.56 0.27 14.99
C ALA A 359 10.69 1.37 16.05
N LEU A 360 9.70 1.52 16.94
CA LEU A 360 9.74 2.42 18.10
C LEU A 360 10.45 1.83 19.31
N GLY A 361 11.08 0.65 19.20
CA GLY A 361 11.81 -0.01 20.30
C GLY A 361 10.90 -0.71 21.30
N GLU A 362 9.72 -1.13 20.87
CA GLU A 362 8.70 -1.84 21.68
C GLU A 362 8.28 -1.05 22.94
N SER A 363 8.18 0.28 22.79
CA SER A 363 7.75 1.18 23.85
C SER A 363 6.27 1.53 23.70
N ASP A 364 5.49 1.22 24.70
CA ASP A 364 4.07 1.56 24.79
C ASP A 364 3.85 3.07 24.71
N GLU A 365 4.66 3.87 25.40
CA GLU A 365 4.56 5.32 25.45
C GLU A 365 4.83 5.93 24.06
N LYS A 366 5.86 5.45 23.36
CA LYS A 366 6.18 5.92 22.01
C LYS A 366 5.11 5.52 21.01
N MET A 367 4.55 4.29 21.12
CA MET A 367 3.46 3.84 20.26
C MET A 367 2.20 4.67 20.49
N LEU A 368 1.84 4.99 21.73
CA LEU A 368 0.69 5.83 22.05
C LEU A 368 0.88 7.27 21.55
N LEU A 369 2.08 7.83 21.70
CA LEU A 369 2.41 9.15 21.17
C LEU A 369 2.30 9.17 19.62
N ALA A 370 2.86 8.18 18.95
CA ALA A 370 2.76 8.04 17.50
C ALA A 370 1.30 7.92 17.03
N ARG A 371 0.50 7.10 17.73
CA ARG A 371 -0.92 6.92 17.43
C ARG A 371 -1.72 8.21 17.67
N ALA A 372 -1.46 8.93 18.76
CA ALA A 372 -2.10 10.21 19.03
C ALA A 372 -1.79 11.22 17.91
N ILE A 373 -0.53 11.33 17.48
CA ILE A 373 -0.15 12.17 16.34
C ILE A 373 -0.91 11.76 15.10
N GLN A 374 -0.89 10.47 14.73
CA GLN A 374 -1.62 9.97 13.55
C GLN A 374 -3.11 10.32 13.59
N MET A 375 -3.77 10.16 14.73
CA MET A 375 -5.20 10.45 14.86
C MET A 375 -5.53 11.93 14.73
N PHE A 376 -4.59 12.83 15.01
CA PHE A 376 -4.79 14.27 14.87
C PHE A 376 -4.27 14.82 13.54
N MET A 377 -3.38 14.14 12.83
CA MET A 377 -2.94 14.57 11.50
C MET A 377 -4.13 14.75 10.55
N PRO A 378 -4.07 15.74 9.63
CA PRO A 378 -5.05 15.89 8.56
C PRO A 378 -5.15 14.61 7.72
N GLY A 379 -6.33 14.34 7.17
CA GLY A 379 -6.59 13.17 6.35
C GLY A 379 -7.31 12.03 7.05
N LYS A 380 -7.43 10.88 6.36
CA LYS A 380 -8.11 9.68 6.83
C LYS A 380 -7.10 8.70 7.41
N PRO A 381 -7.10 8.44 8.73
CA PRO A 381 -6.13 7.51 9.34
C PRO A 381 -6.41 6.06 8.92
N GLN A 382 -5.38 5.38 8.42
CA GLN A 382 -5.35 3.95 8.15
C GLN A 382 -4.48 3.24 9.17
N VAL A 383 -5.03 2.28 9.89
CA VAL A 383 -4.39 1.60 11.01
C VAL A 383 -4.10 0.16 10.63
N TRP A 384 -2.82 -0.19 10.57
CA TRP A 384 -2.37 -1.55 10.38
C TRP A 384 -2.72 -2.41 11.60
N TYR A 385 -3.38 -3.55 11.37
CA TYR A 385 -3.90 -4.37 12.46
C TYR A 385 -2.82 -4.78 13.48
N LEU A 386 -1.63 -5.16 12.98
CA LEU A 386 -0.57 -5.67 13.85
C LEU A 386 -0.01 -4.56 14.77
N ASP A 387 0.09 -3.32 14.25
CA ASP A 387 0.49 -2.16 15.06
C ASP A 387 -0.58 -1.77 16.09
N LEU A 388 -1.88 -1.97 15.77
CA LEU A 388 -2.97 -1.79 16.74
C LEU A 388 -2.81 -2.70 17.96
N PHE A 389 -2.44 -3.95 17.73
CA PHE A 389 -2.23 -4.94 18.78
C PHE A 389 -0.82 -4.91 19.40
N ALA A 390 -0.01 -3.89 19.10
CA ALA A 390 1.38 -3.76 19.53
C ALA A 390 2.21 -5.01 19.20
N GLY A 391 2.01 -5.54 17.99
CA GLY A 391 2.69 -6.73 17.51
C GLY A 391 4.16 -6.46 17.21
N LYS A 392 4.99 -7.47 17.48
CA LYS A 392 6.45 -7.42 17.31
C LYS A 392 6.88 -8.02 15.98
N ASN A 393 8.13 -7.72 15.60
CA ASN A 393 8.77 -8.33 14.44
C ASN A 393 8.81 -9.86 14.54
N ASP A 394 8.29 -10.57 13.54
CA ASP A 394 8.28 -12.03 13.47
C ASP A 394 9.40 -12.58 12.57
N HIS A 395 10.59 -12.73 13.16
CA HIS A 395 11.73 -13.30 12.45
C HIS A 395 11.57 -14.79 12.13
N GLU A 396 10.67 -15.51 12.84
CA GLU A 396 10.39 -16.92 12.52
C GLU A 396 9.54 -17.03 11.26
N ALA A 397 8.55 -16.17 11.07
CA ALA A 397 7.79 -16.10 9.84
C ALA A 397 8.70 -15.83 8.62
N VAL A 398 9.66 -14.91 8.76
CA VAL A 398 10.66 -14.65 7.72
C VAL A 398 11.48 -15.90 7.39
N ARG A 399 11.98 -16.61 8.40
CA ARG A 399 12.76 -17.84 8.18
C ARG A 399 11.95 -18.94 7.49
N ARG A 400 10.66 -19.07 7.86
CA ARG A 400 9.76 -20.05 7.20
C ARG A 400 9.47 -19.70 5.75
N ALA A 401 9.35 -18.41 5.43
CA ALA A 401 9.05 -17.93 4.09
C ALA A 401 10.25 -17.92 3.13
N GLY A 402 11.49 -18.05 3.64
CA GLY A 402 12.71 -18.12 2.83
C GLY A 402 13.17 -16.77 2.28
N GLU A 403 13.97 -16.80 1.19
CA GLU A 403 14.68 -15.60 0.68
C GLU A 403 13.78 -14.42 0.30
N SER A 404 12.54 -14.66 -0.11
CA SER A 404 11.57 -13.62 -0.46
C SER A 404 10.66 -13.19 0.69
N GLY A 405 10.83 -13.77 1.88
CA GLY A 405 9.91 -13.67 3.01
C GLY A 405 10.08 -12.46 3.91
N HIS A 406 10.92 -11.48 3.57
CA HIS A 406 11.22 -10.34 4.44
C HIS A 406 9.99 -9.52 4.86
N LYS A 407 8.93 -9.48 4.06
CA LYS A 407 7.66 -8.82 4.40
C LYS A 407 6.89 -9.55 5.50
N GLU A 408 7.12 -10.86 5.68
CA GLU A 408 6.41 -11.66 6.69
C GLU A 408 6.76 -11.24 8.12
N ILE A 409 7.81 -10.44 8.30
CA ILE A 409 8.23 -9.89 9.60
C ILE A 409 7.12 -9.07 10.29
N ASN A 410 6.22 -8.45 9.51
CA ASN A 410 5.13 -7.62 9.99
C ASN A 410 3.74 -8.07 9.51
N ARG A 411 3.58 -9.37 9.19
CA ARG A 411 2.33 -9.93 8.63
C ARG A 411 1.80 -11.12 9.44
N THR A 412 2.19 -11.25 10.70
CA THR A 412 1.75 -12.34 11.58
C THR A 412 0.24 -12.33 11.77
N ASN A 413 -0.43 -13.46 11.50
CA ASN A 413 -1.83 -13.62 11.82
C ASN A 413 -2.02 -13.81 13.33
N LEU A 414 -3.00 -13.14 13.90
CA LEU A 414 -3.36 -13.27 15.31
C LEU A 414 -4.56 -14.22 15.47
N SER A 415 -4.41 -15.24 16.29
CA SER A 415 -5.53 -16.11 16.65
C SER A 415 -6.55 -15.37 17.52
N THR A 416 -7.78 -15.89 17.57
CA THR A 416 -8.83 -15.33 18.45
C THR A 416 -8.42 -15.28 19.92
N ASP A 417 -7.70 -16.29 20.41
CA ASP A 417 -7.19 -16.31 21.78
C ASP A 417 -6.14 -15.24 22.00
N GLN A 418 -5.23 -15.06 21.04
CA GLN A 418 -4.22 -14.00 21.10
C GLN A 418 -4.85 -12.61 21.09
N ILE A 419 -5.84 -12.38 20.25
CA ILE A 419 -6.59 -11.12 20.19
C ILE A 419 -7.26 -10.85 21.54
N ALA A 420 -7.89 -11.86 22.15
CA ALA A 420 -8.53 -11.72 23.44
C ALA A 420 -7.55 -11.35 24.57
N GLU A 421 -6.32 -11.88 24.53
CA GLU A 421 -5.25 -11.50 25.47
C GLU A 421 -4.70 -10.11 25.16
N ASP A 422 -4.47 -9.80 23.88
CA ASP A 422 -3.90 -8.52 23.46
C ASP A 422 -4.85 -7.35 23.75
N LEU A 423 -6.16 -7.57 23.66
CA LEU A 423 -7.17 -6.58 24.05
C LEU A 423 -7.11 -6.19 25.55
N LYS A 424 -6.46 -6.98 26.41
CA LYS A 424 -6.24 -6.63 27.82
C LYS A 424 -5.06 -5.69 28.04
N LYS A 425 -4.18 -5.53 27.04
CA LYS A 425 -3.00 -4.66 27.14
C LYS A 425 -3.43 -3.19 27.21
N ASP A 426 -2.86 -2.43 28.12
CA ASP A 426 -3.15 -1.01 28.31
C ASP A 426 -2.87 -0.19 27.03
N VAL A 427 -1.76 -0.49 26.32
CA VAL A 427 -1.41 0.17 25.07
C VAL A 427 -2.46 -0.07 23.96
N VAL A 428 -3.05 -1.25 23.90
CA VAL A 428 -4.10 -1.59 22.92
C VAL A 428 -5.38 -0.84 23.27
N GLN A 429 -5.82 -0.86 24.52
CA GLN A 429 -7.00 -0.15 24.99
C GLN A 429 -6.92 1.36 24.75
N LYS A 430 -5.77 1.96 25.03
CA LYS A 430 -5.53 3.38 24.79
C LYS A 430 -5.49 3.72 23.29
N GLN A 431 -4.91 2.88 22.44
CA GLN A 431 -4.99 3.06 20.98
C GLN A 431 -6.45 3.00 20.50
N LEU A 432 -7.24 2.01 20.96
CA LEU A 432 -8.66 1.90 20.62
C LEU A 432 -9.44 3.14 21.04
N ALA A 433 -9.15 3.69 22.23
CA ALA A 433 -9.78 4.93 22.70
C ALA A 433 -9.45 6.13 21.80
N LEU A 434 -8.18 6.29 21.38
CA LEU A 434 -7.76 7.35 20.45
C LEU A 434 -8.45 7.22 19.10
N ILE A 435 -8.56 6.02 18.55
CA ILE A 435 -9.19 5.77 17.25
C ILE A 435 -10.70 6.02 17.35
N ARG A 436 -11.35 5.53 18.43
CA ARG A 436 -12.77 5.79 18.68
C ARG A 436 -13.07 7.28 18.79
N MET A 437 -12.24 8.03 19.54
CA MET A 437 -12.36 9.49 19.64
C MET A 437 -12.29 10.12 18.24
N ARG A 438 -11.29 9.77 17.41
CA ARG A 438 -11.17 10.27 16.04
C ARG A 438 -12.40 9.96 15.18
N ASN A 439 -13.03 8.81 15.39
CA ASN A 439 -14.18 8.37 14.60
C ASN A 439 -15.51 8.99 15.09
N THR A 440 -15.64 9.33 16.35
CA THR A 440 -16.93 9.70 16.95
C THR A 440 -17.02 11.15 17.43
N HIS A 441 -15.89 11.81 17.73
CA HIS A 441 -15.91 13.17 18.26
C HIS A 441 -16.20 14.19 17.15
N LYS A 442 -17.15 15.08 17.40
CA LYS A 442 -17.67 16.06 16.43
C LYS A 442 -16.61 17.01 15.86
N ALA A 443 -15.54 17.29 16.60
CA ALA A 443 -14.44 18.13 16.11
C ALA A 443 -13.82 17.62 14.80
N PHE A 444 -13.91 16.31 14.54
CA PHE A 444 -13.35 15.67 13.34
C PHE A 444 -14.36 15.47 12.20
N SER A 445 -15.51 16.15 12.27
CA SER A 445 -16.54 16.07 11.22
C SER A 445 -16.03 16.61 9.89
N GLU A 446 -16.68 16.22 8.80
CA GLU A 446 -16.40 16.77 7.48
C GLU A 446 -16.60 18.28 7.49
N GLY A 447 -15.65 19.02 6.88
CA GLY A 447 -15.64 20.48 6.90
C GLY A 447 -15.05 21.11 8.16
N ALA A 448 -14.50 20.32 9.09
CA ALA A 448 -13.77 20.85 10.25
C ALA A 448 -12.54 21.66 9.84
N GLU A 449 -12.27 22.72 10.59
CA GLU A 449 -11.04 23.49 10.45
C GLU A 449 -9.91 22.86 11.25
N VAL A 450 -8.70 22.93 10.70
CA VAL A 450 -7.50 22.38 11.32
C VAL A 450 -6.46 23.50 11.46
N ALA A 451 -6.00 23.72 12.67
CA ALA A 451 -4.90 24.63 12.97
C ALA A 451 -3.70 23.84 13.47
N ILE A 452 -2.54 24.11 12.87
CA ILE A 452 -1.27 23.51 13.25
C ILE A 452 -0.38 24.61 13.83
N SER A 453 0.31 24.30 14.90
CA SER A 453 1.43 25.10 15.37
C SER A 453 2.50 24.20 15.95
N GLY A 454 3.75 24.53 15.73
CA GLY A 454 4.88 23.73 16.19
C GLY A 454 6.09 24.60 16.55
N GLY A 455 6.94 24.05 17.40
CA GLY A 455 8.24 24.57 17.73
C GLY A 455 9.28 23.47 17.57
N GLU A 456 10.52 23.76 17.96
CA GLU A 456 11.62 22.80 17.83
C GLU A 456 11.31 21.45 18.51
N SER A 457 10.73 21.48 19.72
CA SER A 457 10.41 20.26 20.49
C SER A 457 8.91 20.13 20.80
N SER A 458 8.03 20.82 20.08
CA SER A 458 6.58 20.80 20.34
C SER A 458 5.76 20.75 19.07
N LEU A 459 4.56 20.16 19.19
CA LEU A 459 3.55 20.16 18.13
C LEU A 459 2.19 20.33 18.76
N GLN A 460 1.37 21.22 18.21
CA GLN A 460 -0.03 21.34 18.54
C GLN A 460 -0.85 21.18 17.28
N ILE A 461 -1.88 20.34 17.33
CA ILE A 461 -2.87 20.14 16.27
C ILE A 461 -4.25 20.34 16.87
N ARG A 462 -5.00 21.33 16.37
CA ARG A 462 -6.35 21.63 16.81
C ARG A 462 -7.35 21.43 15.67
N TRP A 463 -8.34 20.60 15.94
CA TRP A 463 -9.53 20.44 15.10
C TRP A 463 -10.69 21.19 15.70
N GLU A 464 -11.48 21.85 14.86
CA GLU A 464 -12.68 22.58 15.29
C GLU A 464 -13.79 22.45 14.27
N TYR A 465 -14.98 22.09 14.74
CA TYR A 465 -16.20 22.02 13.94
C TYR A 465 -17.37 22.59 14.75
N ASN A 466 -17.94 23.74 14.29
CA ASN A 466 -18.90 24.51 15.04
C ASN A 466 -18.36 24.91 16.43
N SER A 467 -18.96 24.38 17.51
CA SER A 467 -18.50 24.62 18.89
C SER A 467 -17.68 23.47 19.46
N ALA A 468 -17.54 22.37 18.74
CA ALA A 468 -16.78 21.23 19.17
C ALA A 468 -15.31 21.38 18.75
N PHE A 469 -14.39 21.12 19.67
CA PHE A 469 -12.97 21.13 19.39
C PHE A 469 -12.24 19.95 20.04
N ALA A 470 -11.12 19.57 19.45
CA ALA A 470 -10.14 18.64 20.02
C ALA A 470 -8.73 19.15 19.69
N THR A 471 -7.89 19.24 20.70
CA THR A 471 -6.51 19.74 20.58
C THR A 471 -5.54 18.72 21.13
N LEU A 472 -4.59 18.29 20.31
CA LEU A 472 -3.43 17.51 20.72
C LEU A 472 -2.27 18.48 21.00
N ASN A 473 -1.65 18.37 22.16
CA ASN A 473 -0.40 19.05 22.49
C ASN A 473 0.68 18.00 22.73
N VAL A 474 1.77 18.07 22.01
CA VAL A 474 2.91 17.15 22.11
C VAL A 474 4.14 17.92 22.59
N ASN A 475 4.85 17.32 23.53
CA ASN A 475 6.19 17.73 23.93
C ASN A 475 7.17 16.58 23.60
N PHE A 476 7.98 16.77 22.56
CA PHE A 476 8.92 15.75 22.10
C PHE A 476 10.12 15.58 23.03
N GLU A 477 10.50 16.61 23.79
CA GLU A 477 11.64 16.52 24.72
C GLU A 477 11.31 15.54 25.85
N SER A 478 10.12 15.64 26.42
CA SER A 478 9.64 14.71 27.44
C SER A 478 9.01 13.42 26.90
N GLY A 479 8.70 13.38 25.60
CA GLY A 479 7.98 12.26 24.96
C GLY A 479 6.54 12.13 25.42
N THR A 480 5.89 13.23 25.80
CA THR A 480 4.52 13.22 26.36
C THR A 480 3.54 13.98 25.49
N TYR A 481 2.26 13.66 25.63
CA TYR A 481 1.18 14.40 24.99
C TYR A 481 -0.02 14.61 25.93
N THR A 482 -0.83 15.60 25.62
CA THR A 482 -2.12 15.83 26.25
C THR A 482 -3.18 16.12 25.19
N ILE A 483 -4.39 15.69 25.44
CA ILE A 483 -5.56 15.98 24.61
C ILE A 483 -6.53 16.83 25.42
N VAL A 484 -7.01 17.92 24.84
CA VAL A 484 -8.04 18.79 25.39
C VAL A 484 -9.19 18.83 24.40
N GLU A 485 -10.37 18.47 24.82
CA GLU A 485 -11.56 18.40 23.96
C GLU A 485 -12.77 19.07 24.58
N SER A 486 -13.70 19.51 23.72
CA SER A 486 -15.04 19.94 24.16
C SER A 486 -15.84 18.72 24.62
N ARG A 487 -16.71 18.91 25.59
CA ARG A 487 -17.65 17.88 26.07
C ARG A 487 -18.78 17.64 25.07
#